data_b9391dfa9bdd07af888acb06e578b1a4
#
_entry.id   b9391dfa9bdd07af888acb06e578b1a4
#
_cell.length_a   1.000
_cell.length_b   1.000
_cell.length_c   1.000
_cell.angle_alpha   90.00
_cell.angle_beta   90.00
_cell.angle_gamma   90.00
#
_symmetry.space_group_name_H-M   'P 1'
#
loop_
_entity.id
_entity.type
_entity.pdbx_description
1 polymer ?
#
loop_
_entity_poly.entity_id
_entity_poly.type
_entity_poly.pdbx_seq_one_letter_code
_entity_poly.pdbx_strand_id
1 'polypeptide(L)'
;MSTQTRSPESAKIGFQLPKWAGSFGFQIIAALIVGLGLGLLAKYTGSTKTSPNGLGATLQTIGSSYVSLLQTAVVPLIFTAVVSSISNLRQVSNAAKLAWNTLLWFAITSLIAVLIGIGLGVLLQPGANTGITEEAKYSGKSGDWWSFLIGLFPKNFLGLGASSTVTESANAATTVSTSVSFNVLQILVIAIAVGVAALKVGKAAEPFLNLNASALAVIQKVLWWIIRIAPLGTVGLIGNAVAVYGWDTIGSLGKFTFAIYVGLALVLFAVYPILVRTHGLSVKQYFSGVWPAVQLAFVSRSSVGTLPLTQRVTERSLGVPRGYASFAVPLGATTKMDGCAAIYPAISAIFVAQFFGIQLDFSQYLLIALVSVLGSAATAGTTGAVVMLTLTLSTLGLPLAGVGLLLAIDPILDMGRTAVNVAGQALVPTIVAKRQGILDEQLYNAPRNGTPFVDDSVDSTEAADNAPSDGTSTDTTSRELVDAKA
;
A
#
# COMPACT_ATOMS: atom_id res chain seq x y z
N MET A 1 -25.29 -43.55 49.08
CA MET A 1 -23.88 -43.15 49.16
C MET A 1 -23.18 -43.75 47.96
N SER A 2 -22.99 -42.99 46.88
CA SER A 2 -22.22 -43.41 45.70
C SER A 2 -21.11 -42.37 45.53
N THR A 3 -19.90 -42.75 45.84
CA THR A 3 -18.67 -42.01 45.69
C THR A 3 -18.28 -42.00 44.22
N GLN A 4 -18.43 -40.81 43.55
CA GLN A 4 -17.83 -40.59 42.25
C GLN A 4 -16.34 -40.29 42.41
N THR A 5 -15.53 -41.20 41.97
CA THR A 5 -14.08 -41.03 41.78
C THR A 5 -13.83 -40.10 40.57
N ARG A 6 -13.35 -38.86 40.82
CA ARG A 6 -12.79 -38.00 39.82
C ARG A 6 -11.46 -38.57 39.34
N SER A 7 -11.38 -38.89 38.04
CA SER A 7 -10.13 -39.16 37.36
C SER A 7 -9.28 -37.88 37.29
N PRO A 8 -7.95 -37.97 37.46
CA PRO A 8 -7.07 -36.81 37.35
C PRO A 8 -7.01 -36.32 35.90
N GLU A 9 -7.40 -35.11 35.69
CA GLU A 9 -7.26 -34.38 34.42
C GLU A 9 -5.77 -34.22 34.10
N SER A 10 -5.30 -34.91 33.07
CA SER A 10 -3.93 -34.81 32.59
C SER A 10 -3.66 -33.39 32.14
N ALA A 11 -2.91 -32.61 32.91
CA ALA A 11 -2.42 -31.30 32.55
C ALA A 11 -1.53 -31.45 31.30
N LYS A 12 -2.06 -31.14 30.12
CA LYS A 12 -1.26 -30.93 28.92
C LYS A 12 -0.38 -29.72 29.18
N ILE A 13 0.90 -29.96 29.46
CA ILE A 13 1.94 -28.93 29.44
C ILE A 13 2.11 -28.51 27.99
N GLY A 14 1.20 -27.69 27.49
CA GLY A 14 1.33 -27.01 26.23
C GLY A 14 2.33 -25.87 26.43
N PHE A 15 3.47 -25.93 25.75
CA PHE A 15 4.44 -24.86 25.67
C PHE A 15 3.70 -23.64 25.06
N GLN A 16 3.18 -22.75 25.91
CA GLN A 16 2.51 -21.54 25.45
C GLN A 16 3.59 -20.53 25.07
N LEU A 17 3.82 -20.37 23.77
CA LEU A 17 4.65 -19.31 23.25
C LEU A 17 4.12 -17.94 23.76
N PRO A 18 5.00 -17.02 24.16
CA PRO A 18 4.59 -15.68 24.55
C PRO A 18 3.73 -15.02 23.46
N LYS A 19 2.73 -14.25 23.84
CA LYS A 19 1.78 -13.62 22.88
C LYS A 19 2.48 -12.80 21.78
N TRP A 20 3.64 -12.21 22.08
CA TRP A 20 4.44 -11.47 21.10
C TRP A 20 5.05 -12.37 20.01
N ALA A 21 5.38 -13.63 20.31
CA ALA A 21 5.91 -14.59 19.34
C ALA A 21 4.87 -15.00 18.27
N GLY A 22 3.58 -14.87 18.58
CA GLY A 22 2.48 -15.05 17.62
C GLY A 22 2.25 -13.83 16.72
N SER A 23 2.91 -12.69 16.97
CA SER A 23 2.72 -11.49 16.15
C SER A 23 3.34 -11.66 14.76
N PHE A 24 2.62 -11.20 13.73
CA PHE A 24 3.09 -11.30 12.35
C PHE A 24 4.44 -10.59 12.13
N GLY A 25 4.67 -9.44 12.80
CA GLY A 25 5.94 -8.72 12.75
C GLY A 25 7.11 -9.54 13.29
N PHE A 26 6.93 -10.23 14.43
CA PHE A 26 7.95 -11.12 14.97
C PHE A 26 8.24 -12.29 14.03
N GLN A 27 7.19 -12.91 13.44
CA GLN A 27 7.35 -14.00 12.49
C GLN A 27 8.19 -13.59 11.27
N ILE A 28 8.01 -12.37 10.76
CA ILE A 28 8.82 -11.84 9.64
C ILE A 28 10.28 -11.60 10.06
N ILE A 29 10.53 -11.02 11.25
CA ILE A 29 11.90 -10.81 11.75
C ILE A 29 12.59 -12.15 11.97
N ALA A 30 11.91 -13.12 12.58
CA ALA A 30 12.43 -14.48 12.74
C ALA A 30 12.72 -15.14 11.40
N ALA A 31 11.81 -15.02 10.43
CA ALA A 31 11.99 -15.53 9.08
C ALA A 31 13.18 -14.88 8.36
N LEU A 32 13.41 -13.58 8.56
CA LEU A 32 14.57 -12.87 8.02
C LEU A 32 15.88 -13.45 8.60
N ILE A 33 15.94 -13.63 9.92
CA ILE A 33 17.14 -14.23 10.58
C ILE A 33 17.37 -15.66 10.11
N VAL A 34 16.32 -16.48 10.06
CA VAL A 34 16.40 -17.88 9.59
C VAL A 34 16.82 -17.92 8.12
N GLY A 35 16.21 -17.08 7.26
CA GLY A 35 16.56 -16.99 5.84
C GLY A 35 18.02 -16.60 5.63
N LEU A 36 18.50 -15.62 6.40
CA LEU A 36 19.89 -15.18 6.40
C LEU A 36 20.83 -16.34 6.79
N GLY A 37 20.53 -17.03 7.89
CA GLY A 37 21.33 -18.19 8.34
C GLY A 37 21.37 -19.31 7.32
N LEU A 38 20.21 -19.70 6.76
CA LEU A 38 20.13 -20.75 5.72
C LEU A 38 20.80 -20.32 4.41
N GLY A 39 20.70 -19.03 4.03
CA GLY A 39 21.38 -18.50 2.85
C GLY A 39 22.90 -18.53 2.98
N LEU A 40 23.44 -18.15 4.14
CA LEU A 40 24.86 -18.26 4.44
C LEU A 40 25.31 -19.73 4.44
N LEU A 41 24.54 -20.62 5.07
CA LEU A 41 24.82 -22.04 5.05
C LEU A 41 24.88 -22.59 3.61
N ALA A 42 23.89 -22.25 2.79
CA ALA A 42 23.87 -22.64 1.37
C ALA A 42 25.11 -22.12 0.63
N LYS A 43 25.51 -20.86 0.86
CA LYS A 43 26.70 -20.26 0.25
C LYS A 43 27.98 -20.97 0.69
N TYR A 44 28.18 -21.20 1.98
CA TYR A 44 29.37 -21.88 2.51
C TYR A 44 29.44 -23.36 2.11
N THR A 45 28.32 -24.00 1.79
CA THR A 45 28.24 -25.35 1.25
C THR A 45 28.34 -25.42 -0.28
N GLY A 46 28.76 -24.33 -0.94
CA GLY A 46 29.08 -24.27 -2.37
C GLY A 46 27.92 -23.90 -3.29
N SER A 47 26.82 -23.35 -2.78
CA SER A 47 25.73 -22.84 -3.63
C SER A 47 26.17 -21.60 -4.38
N THR A 48 25.95 -21.59 -5.71
CA THR A 48 26.20 -20.44 -6.57
C THR A 48 24.96 -20.13 -7.42
N LYS A 49 24.95 -19.00 -8.13
CA LYS A 49 23.86 -18.61 -9.03
C LYS A 49 23.66 -19.63 -10.17
N THR A 50 24.76 -20.13 -10.72
CA THR A 50 24.76 -21.06 -11.87
C THR A 50 24.65 -22.53 -11.48
N SER A 51 25.05 -22.87 -10.25
CA SER A 51 24.99 -24.23 -9.70
C SER A 51 24.52 -24.20 -8.26
N PRO A 52 23.20 -24.01 -8.03
CA PRO A 52 22.66 -24.03 -6.68
C PRO A 52 22.72 -25.46 -6.11
N ASN A 53 23.17 -25.60 -4.87
CA ASN A 53 23.04 -26.86 -4.15
C ASN A 53 21.59 -27.10 -3.74
N GLY A 54 21.27 -28.30 -3.19
CA GLY A 54 19.90 -28.66 -2.82
C GLY A 54 19.20 -27.64 -1.89
N LEU A 55 19.94 -27.06 -0.94
CA LEU A 55 19.42 -26.02 -0.05
C LEU A 55 19.16 -24.72 -0.82
N GLY A 56 20.12 -24.27 -1.63
CA GLY A 56 19.96 -23.05 -2.45
C GLY A 56 18.80 -23.16 -3.44
N ALA A 57 18.66 -24.32 -4.11
CA ALA A 57 17.54 -24.59 -5.03
C ALA A 57 16.17 -24.58 -4.29
N THR A 58 16.10 -25.12 -3.08
CA THR A 58 14.89 -25.09 -2.25
C THR A 58 14.52 -23.66 -1.86
N LEU A 59 15.48 -22.87 -1.39
CA LEU A 59 15.27 -21.46 -1.03
C LEU A 59 14.80 -20.64 -2.25
N GLN A 60 15.42 -20.88 -3.42
CA GLN A 60 15.02 -20.25 -4.67
C GLN A 60 13.58 -20.59 -5.05
N THR A 61 13.20 -21.88 -4.96
CA THR A 61 11.85 -22.34 -5.30
C THR A 61 10.80 -21.74 -4.38
N ILE A 62 11.04 -21.74 -3.06
CA ILE A 62 10.13 -21.13 -2.08
C ILE A 62 9.96 -19.63 -2.37
N GLY A 63 11.07 -18.92 -2.56
CA GLY A 63 11.04 -17.48 -2.84
C GLY A 63 10.31 -17.12 -4.13
N SER A 64 10.66 -17.81 -5.24
CA SER A 64 10.03 -17.57 -6.55
C SER A 64 8.54 -17.92 -6.56
N SER A 65 8.14 -19.01 -5.91
CA SER A 65 6.73 -19.39 -5.78
C SER A 65 5.92 -18.34 -5.01
N TYR A 66 6.49 -17.80 -3.94
CA TYR A 66 5.84 -16.72 -3.18
C TYR A 66 5.65 -15.45 -4.03
N VAL A 67 6.67 -15.04 -4.80
CA VAL A 67 6.56 -13.89 -5.72
C VAL A 67 5.50 -14.15 -6.80
N SER A 68 5.45 -15.35 -7.38
CA SER A 68 4.44 -15.72 -8.38
C SER A 68 3.01 -15.64 -7.83
N LEU A 69 2.79 -16.09 -6.59
CA LEU A 69 1.49 -15.95 -5.92
C LEU A 69 1.09 -14.49 -5.74
N LEU A 70 2.02 -13.63 -5.33
CA LEU A 70 1.75 -12.19 -5.21
C LEU A 70 1.38 -11.58 -6.57
N GLN A 71 2.15 -11.89 -7.62
CA GLN A 71 1.93 -11.36 -8.97
C GLN A 71 0.56 -11.74 -9.53
N THR A 72 0.07 -12.95 -9.23
CA THR A 72 -1.25 -13.43 -9.66
C THR A 72 -2.39 -12.51 -9.18
N ALA A 73 -2.26 -11.93 -8.00
CA ALA A 73 -3.28 -11.04 -7.43
C ALA A 73 -3.19 -9.59 -7.95
N VAL A 74 -2.06 -9.17 -8.53
CA VAL A 74 -1.79 -7.76 -8.87
C VAL A 74 -2.78 -7.23 -9.93
N VAL A 75 -2.96 -7.95 -11.01
CA VAL A 75 -3.80 -7.51 -12.15
C VAL A 75 -5.26 -7.32 -11.75
N PRO A 76 -5.95 -8.31 -11.19
CA PRO A 76 -7.35 -8.15 -10.80
C PRO A 76 -7.51 -7.12 -9.68
N LEU A 77 -6.53 -7.00 -8.78
CA LEU A 77 -6.55 -5.99 -7.73
C LEU A 77 -6.50 -4.57 -8.30
N ILE A 78 -5.56 -4.27 -9.21
CA ILE A 78 -5.41 -2.94 -9.82
C ILE A 78 -6.72 -2.56 -10.53
N PHE A 79 -7.26 -3.44 -11.36
CA PHE A 79 -8.50 -3.16 -12.08
C PHE A 79 -9.65 -2.83 -11.14
N THR A 80 -9.96 -3.72 -10.22
CA THR A 80 -11.11 -3.56 -9.32
C THR A 80 -10.95 -2.38 -8.36
N ALA A 81 -9.73 -2.14 -7.89
CA ALA A 81 -9.42 -1.04 -6.98
C ALA A 81 -9.57 0.33 -7.65
N VAL A 82 -9.04 0.49 -8.86
CA VAL A 82 -9.13 1.76 -9.60
C VAL A 82 -10.57 2.07 -9.98
N VAL A 83 -11.31 1.08 -10.48
CA VAL A 83 -12.74 1.25 -10.78
C VAL A 83 -13.52 1.64 -9.52
N SER A 84 -13.28 0.98 -8.39
CA SER A 84 -13.93 1.32 -7.10
C SER A 84 -13.57 2.72 -6.63
N SER A 85 -12.28 3.10 -6.70
CA SER A 85 -11.82 4.43 -6.28
C SER A 85 -12.48 5.55 -7.09
N ILE A 86 -12.58 5.38 -8.42
CA ILE A 86 -13.24 6.36 -9.28
C ILE A 86 -14.75 6.39 -9.03
N SER A 87 -15.39 5.23 -8.80
CA SER A 87 -16.83 5.18 -8.53
C SER A 87 -17.24 5.90 -7.25
N ASN A 88 -16.37 5.89 -6.23
CA ASN A 88 -16.61 6.59 -4.97
C ASN A 88 -16.69 8.12 -5.14
N LEU A 89 -16.15 8.68 -6.23
CA LEU A 89 -16.29 10.11 -6.55
C LEU A 89 -17.75 10.50 -6.86
N ARG A 90 -18.64 9.55 -7.13
CA ARG A 90 -20.08 9.80 -7.34
C ARG A 90 -20.77 10.48 -6.15
N GLN A 91 -20.30 10.21 -4.94
CA GLN A 91 -20.93 10.70 -3.71
C GLN A 91 -20.69 12.19 -3.46
N VAL A 92 -19.93 12.86 -4.36
CA VAL A 92 -19.43 14.22 -4.16
C VAL A 92 -20.05 15.24 -5.13
N SER A 93 -21.23 15.01 -5.63
CA SER A 93 -21.87 15.81 -6.67
C SER A 93 -22.00 17.31 -6.35
N ASN A 94 -22.04 17.70 -5.06
CA ASN A 94 -22.07 19.11 -4.62
C ASN A 94 -20.70 19.67 -4.18
N ALA A 95 -19.64 18.89 -4.22
CA ALA A 95 -18.29 19.27 -3.77
C ALA A 95 -17.21 19.08 -4.84
N ALA A 96 -17.57 19.18 -6.13
CA ALA A 96 -16.64 18.95 -7.24
C ALA A 96 -15.35 19.79 -7.11
N LYS A 97 -15.47 21.04 -6.64
CA LYS A 97 -14.31 21.92 -6.41
C LYS A 97 -13.43 21.41 -5.26
N LEU A 98 -14.03 20.92 -4.16
CA LEU A 98 -13.30 20.34 -3.03
C LEU A 98 -12.61 19.05 -3.46
N ALA A 99 -13.30 18.18 -4.19
CA ALA A 99 -12.74 16.94 -4.72
C ALA A 99 -11.55 17.19 -5.64
N TRP A 100 -11.71 18.12 -6.60
CA TRP A 100 -10.63 18.50 -7.52
C TRP A 100 -9.41 19.06 -6.78
N ASN A 101 -9.61 19.97 -5.84
CA ASN A 101 -8.52 20.52 -5.05
C ASN A 101 -7.83 19.45 -4.20
N THR A 102 -8.60 18.50 -3.64
CA THR A 102 -8.05 17.37 -2.88
C THR A 102 -7.15 16.51 -3.75
N LEU A 103 -7.64 16.09 -4.93
CA LEU A 103 -6.87 15.29 -5.89
C LEU A 103 -5.62 16.02 -6.40
N LEU A 104 -5.74 17.34 -6.67
CA LEU A 104 -4.61 18.15 -7.07
C LEU A 104 -3.53 18.21 -5.97
N TRP A 105 -3.92 18.38 -4.72
CA TRP A 105 -2.97 18.39 -3.60
C TRP A 105 -2.40 17.00 -3.32
N PHE A 106 -3.15 15.92 -3.54
CA PHE A 106 -2.61 14.57 -3.51
C PHE A 106 -1.50 14.39 -4.56
N ALA A 107 -1.73 14.85 -5.79
CA ALA A 107 -0.74 14.79 -6.86
C ALA A 107 0.50 15.63 -6.55
N ILE A 108 0.34 16.86 -6.02
CA ILE A 108 1.45 17.75 -5.65
C ILE A 108 2.32 17.11 -4.57
N THR A 109 1.73 16.61 -3.48
CA THR A 109 2.50 16.00 -2.38
C THR A 109 3.18 14.71 -2.83
N SER A 110 2.49 13.88 -3.62
CA SER A 110 3.08 12.68 -4.22
C SER A 110 4.26 13.01 -5.14
N LEU A 111 4.14 14.04 -5.98
CA LEU A 111 5.23 14.46 -6.86
C LEU A 111 6.45 14.93 -6.06
N ILE A 112 6.25 15.74 -5.01
CA ILE A 112 7.34 16.16 -4.13
C ILE A 112 8.01 14.93 -3.48
N ALA A 113 7.23 13.98 -2.99
CA ALA A 113 7.74 12.78 -2.37
C ALA A 113 8.53 11.90 -3.36
N VAL A 114 8.04 11.75 -4.60
CA VAL A 114 8.76 11.03 -5.67
C VAL A 114 10.09 11.68 -6.00
N LEU A 115 10.11 13.00 -6.14
CA LEU A 115 11.35 13.74 -6.46
C LEU A 115 12.39 13.59 -5.34
N ILE A 116 11.95 13.60 -4.06
CA ILE A 116 12.81 13.27 -2.93
C ILE A 116 13.32 11.83 -3.03
N GLY A 117 12.44 10.88 -3.36
CA GLY A 117 12.81 9.48 -3.54
C GLY A 117 13.84 9.28 -4.65
N ILE A 118 13.65 9.91 -5.81
CA ILE A 118 14.60 9.89 -6.92
C ILE A 118 15.94 10.50 -6.49
N GLY A 119 15.90 11.69 -5.88
CA GLY A 119 17.10 12.36 -5.40
C GLY A 119 17.91 11.51 -4.42
N LEU A 120 17.25 10.87 -3.44
CA LEU A 120 17.91 9.98 -2.48
C LEU A 120 18.43 8.70 -3.15
N GLY A 121 17.69 8.10 -4.06
CA GLY A 121 18.13 6.91 -4.79
C GLY A 121 19.38 7.16 -5.62
N VAL A 122 19.47 8.32 -6.27
CA VAL A 122 20.64 8.73 -7.05
C VAL A 122 21.82 9.14 -6.14
N LEU A 123 21.55 9.88 -5.05
CA LEU A 123 22.59 10.39 -4.16
C LEU A 123 23.22 9.29 -3.29
N LEU A 124 22.39 8.44 -2.68
CA LEU A 124 22.85 7.41 -1.75
C LEU A 124 23.28 6.11 -2.44
N GLN A 125 22.88 5.93 -3.69
CA GLN A 125 23.22 4.76 -4.52
C GLN A 125 23.08 3.43 -3.75
N PRO A 126 21.89 3.11 -3.19
CA PRO A 126 21.76 2.00 -2.25
C PRO A 126 22.00 0.62 -2.89
N GLY A 127 21.85 0.50 -4.21
CA GLY A 127 22.08 -0.73 -4.97
C GLY A 127 23.46 -0.82 -5.64
N ALA A 128 24.33 0.19 -5.47
CA ALA A 128 25.63 0.17 -6.08
C ALA A 128 26.63 -0.76 -5.37
N ASN A 129 27.65 -1.23 -6.10
CA ASN A 129 28.75 -2.06 -5.59
C ASN A 129 28.31 -3.43 -5.02
N THR A 130 27.35 -4.07 -5.65
CA THR A 130 26.88 -5.42 -5.25
C THR A 130 27.76 -6.55 -5.80
N GLY A 131 28.87 -6.24 -6.49
CA GLY A 131 29.77 -7.23 -7.08
C GLY A 131 29.16 -8.01 -8.26
N ILE A 132 27.98 -7.63 -8.71
CA ILE A 132 27.32 -8.25 -9.87
C ILE A 132 27.87 -7.59 -11.12
N THR A 133 28.91 -8.21 -11.68
CA THR A 133 29.55 -7.78 -12.94
C THR A 133 28.87 -8.32 -14.20
N GLU A 134 27.90 -9.22 -14.06
CA GLU A 134 27.10 -9.63 -15.20
C GLU A 134 26.07 -8.51 -15.49
N GLU A 135 26.31 -7.77 -16.56
CA GLU A 135 25.27 -6.99 -17.21
C GLU A 135 24.07 -7.92 -17.44
N ALA A 136 23.04 -7.78 -16.59
CA ALA A 136 21.77 -8.38 -16.90
C ALA A 136 21.40 -7.80 -18.26
N LYS A 137 21.40 -8.61 -19.34
CA LYS A 137 20.95 -8.18 -20.65
C LYS A 137 19.56 -7.60 -20.46
N TYR A 138 19.52 -6.26 -20.41
CA TYR A 138 18.31 -5.50 -20.30
C TYR A 138 17.47 -5.78 -21.55
N SER A 139 16.48 -6.64 -21.43
CA SER A 139 15.52 -6.93 -22.49
C SER A 139 14.38 -5.91 -22.54
N GLY A 140 14.42 -4.91 -21.63
CA GLY A 140 13.52 -3.78 -21.69
C GLY A 140 13.85 -2.92 -22.91
N LYS A 141 12.83 -2.50 -23.63
CA LYS A 141 13.02 -1.52 -24.70
C LYS A 141 13.61 -0.26 -24.05
N SER A 142 14.78 0.22 -24.53
CA SER A 142 15.23 1.57 -24.25
C SER A 142 14.10 2.49 -24.74
N GLY A 143 13.28 2.96 -23.79
CA GLY A 143 12.02 3.58 -24.12
C GLY A 143 12.22 5.00 -24.59
N ASP A 144 12.17 5.20 -25.91
CA ASP A 144 11.79 6.49 -26.44
C ASP A 144 10.44 6.90 -25.81
N TRP A 145 10.36 8.12 -25.30
CA TRP A 145 9.16 8.69 -24.69
C TRP A 145 7.90 8.49 -25.55
N TRP A 146 8.06 8.55 -26.87
CA TRP A 146 6.98 8.32 -27.82
C TRP A 146 6.48 6.87 -27.80
N SER A 147 7.41 5.93 -27.78
CA SER A 147 7.08 4.49 -27.64
C SER A 147 6.38 4.18 -26.32
N PHE A 148 6.73 4.89 -25.25
CA PHE A 148 6.02 4.79 -23.97
C PHE A 148 4.57 5.31 -24.08
N LEU A 149 4.35 6.51 -24.66
CA LEU A 149 3.00 7.06 -24.85
C LEU A 149 2.14 6.15 -25.72
N ILE A 150 2.68 5.60 -26.80
CA ILE A 150 1.99 4.60 -27.64
C ILE A 150 1.70 3.33 -26.83
N GLY A 151 2.62 2.92 -25.97
CA GLY A 151 2.48 1.75 -25.09
C GLY A 151 1.36 1.88 -24.04
N LEU A 152 0.91 3.11 -23.73
CA LEU A 152 -0.24 3.35 -22.87
C LEU A 152 -1.59 2.92 -23.49
N PHE A 153 -1.66 2.94 -24.83
CA PHE A 153 -2.87 2.57 -25.53
C PHE A 153 -3.04 1.04 -25.51
N PRO A 154 -4.12 0.52 -24.89
CA PRO A 154 -4.34 -0.92 -24.81
C PRO A 154 -4.57 -1.50 -26.21
N LYS A 155 -3.80 -2.53 -26.56
CA LYS A 155 -4.00 -3.28 -27.82
C LYS A 155 -5.16 -4.27 -27.74
N ASN A 156 -5.56 -4.64 -26.55
CA ASN A 156 -6.71 -5.49 -26.24
C ASN A 156 -7.25 -5.16 -24.85
N PHE A 157 -8.50 -5.57 -24.58
CA PHE A 157 -9.19 -5.25 -23.32
C PHE A 157 -8.52 -5.85 -22.07
N LEU A 158 -7.71 -6.89 -22.21
CA LEU A 158 -7.05 -7.55 -21.09
C LEU A 158 -5.62 -7.04 -20.86
N GLY A 159 -5.10 -6.13 -21.70
CA GLY A 159 -3.70 -5.69 -21.60
C GLY A 159 -2.71 -6.84 -21.77
N LEU A 160 -3.08 -7.92 -22.49
CA LEU A 160 -2.24 -9.09 -22.73
C LEU A 160 -1.18 -8.79 -23.78
N GLY A 161 0.06 -9.19 -23.49
CA GLY A 161 1.18 -9.20 -24.40
C GLY A 161 1.80 -10.59 -24.45
N ALA A 162 2.26 -11.01 -25.63
CA ALA A 162 3.08 -12.18 -25.79
C ALA A 162 4.48 -11.74 -26.26
N SER A 163 5.51 -12.28 -25.65
CA SER A 163 6.91 -12.09 -26.05
C SER A 163 7.56 -13.45 -26.27
N SER A 164 8.23 -13.60 -27.41
CA SER A 164 9.00 -14.79 -27.71
C SER A 164 10.48 -14.45 -27.67
N THR A 165 11.25 -15.18 -26.87
CA THR A 165 12.71 -15.11 -26.84
C THR A 165 13.26 -16.32 -27.56
N VAL A 166 14.12 -16.05 -28.55
CA VAL A 166 14.85 -17.07 -29.26
C VAL A 166 16.24 -17.16 -28.64
N THR A 167 16.57 -18.32 -28.08
CA THR A 167 17.92 -18.58 -27.55
C THR A 167 18.66 -19.48 -28.53
N GLU A 168 19.60 -18.91 -29.24
CA GLU A 168 20.53 -19.66 -30.09
C GLU A 168 21.68 -20.14 -29.22
N SER A 169 21.85 -21.46 -29.11
CA SER A 169 23.02 -22.06 -28.48
C SER A 169 23.93 -22.58 -29.54
N ALA A 170 25.22 -22.25 -29.48
CA ALA A 170 26.19 -22.54 -30.51
C ALA A 170 26.32 -24.03 -30.91
N ASN A 171 25.80 -24.95 -30.09
CA ASN A 171 25.86 -26.41 -30.30
C ASN A 171 24.56 -27.19 -29.95
N ALA A 172 23.41 -26.50 -29.86
CA ALA A 172 22.11 -27.14 -29.53
C ALA A 172 20.98 -26.53 -30.37
N ALA A 173 19.86 -27.24 -30.45
CA ALA A 173 18.68 -26.78 -31.16
C ALA A 173 18.22 -25.41 -30.63
N THR A 174 17.87 -24.49 -31.54
CA THR A 174 17.29 -23.18 -31.23
C THR A 174 16.02 -23.38 -30.39
N THR A 175 16.02 -22.89 -29.16
CA THR A 175 14.83 -22.95 -28.31
C THR A 175 14.08 -21.63 -28.37
N VAL A 176 12.78 -21.71 -28.70
CA VAL A 176 11.86 -20.57 -28.67
C VAL A 176 11.00 -20.71 -27.43
N SER A 177 11.18 -19.80 -26.48
CA SER A 177 10.27 -19.71 -25.34
C SER A 177 9.32 -18.52 -25.50
N THR A 178 8.02 -18.79 -25.49
CA THR A 178 6.99 -17.75 -25.58
C THR A 178 6.36 -17.58 -24.18
N SER A 179 6.42 -16.34 -23.68
CA SER A 179 5.78 -15.97 -22.42
C SER A 179 4.63 -15.00 -22.70
N VAL A 180 3.52 -15.22 -21.98
CA VAL A 180 2.37 -14.33 -21.97
C VAL A 180 2.39 -13.53 -20.69
N SER A 181 2.28 -12.22 -20.78
CA SER A 181 2.29 -11.33 -19.62
C SER A 181 1.23 -10.24 -19.75
N PHE A 182 0.76 -9.76 -18.61
CA PHE A 182 -0.14 -8.61 -18.57
C PHE A 182 0.68 -7.31 -18.55
N ASN A 183 0.28 -6.35 -19.38
CA ASN A 183 0.81 -4.99 -19.28
C ASN A 183 0.01 -4.23 -18.20
N VAL A 184 0.58 -4.14 -17.01
CA VAL A 184 -0.08 -3.56 -15.83
C VAL A 184 -0.47 -2.10 -16.07
N LEU A 185 0.32 -1.33 -16.82
CA LEU A 185 0.03 0.05 -17.14
C LEU A 185 -1.18 0.18 -18.08
N GLN A 186 -1.31 -0.70 -19.07
CA GLN A 186 -2.50 -0.75 -19.93
C GLN A 186 -3.76 -1.12 -19.14
N ILE A 187 -3.63 -2.04 -18.17
CA ILE A 187 -4.75 -2.39 -17.27
C ILE A 187 -5.17 -1.18 -16.42
N LEU A 188 -4.21 -0.38 -15.95
CA LEU A 188 -4.50 0.86 -15.23
C LEU A 188 -5.29 1.83 -16.10
N VAL A 189 -4.89 2.04 -17.36
CA VAL A 189 -5.59 2.92 -18.31
C VAL A 189 -7.00 2.40 -18.60
N ILE A 190 -7.16 1.10 -18.82
CA ILE A 190 -8.46 0.46 -19.02
C ILE A 190 -9.37 0.67 -17.79
N ALA A 191 -8.82 0.43 -16.59
CA ALA A 191 -9.58 0.59 -15.35
C ALA A 191 -10.03 2.04 -15.10
N ILE A 192 -9.19 3.02 -15.45
CA ILE A 192 -9.55 4.45 -15.40
C ILE A 192 -10.69 4.72 -16.39
N ALA A 193 -10.57 4.27 -17.64
CA ALA A 193 -11.59 4.48 -18.64
C ALA A 193 -12.95 3.85 -18.25
N VAL A 194 -12.92 2.60 -17.74
CA VAL A 194 -14.11 1.89 -17.26
C VAL A 194 -14.73 2.59 -16.05
N GLY A 195 -13.91 3.02 -15.08
CA GLY A 195 -14.40 3.75 -13.91
C GLY A 195 -15.06 5.08 -14.27
N VAL A 196 -14.46 5.85 -15.17
CA VAL A 196 -15.02 7.13 -15.65
C VAL A 196 -16.29 6.88 -16.48
N ALA A 197 -16.33 5.84 -17.32
CA ALA A 197 -17.53 5.46 -18.06
C ALA A 197 -18.67 5.07 -17.12
N ALA A 198 -18.40 4.26 -16.11
CA ALA A 198 -19.38 3.87 -15.11
C ALA A 198 -19.94 5.07 -14.33
N LEU A 199 -19.10 6.08 -14.02
CA LEU A 199 -19.57 7.34 -13.44
C LEU A 199 -20.57 8.06 -14.36
N LYS A 200 -20.28 8.16 -15.66
CA LYS A 200 -21.13 8.86 -16.64
C LYS A 200 -22.43 8.12 -16.95
N VAL A 201 -22.41 6.79 -16.97
CA VAL A 201 -23.60 5.95 -17.15
C VAL A 201 -24.60 6.13 -15.99
N GLY A 202 -24.11 6.43 -14.81
CA GLY A 202 -24.98 6.73 -13.68
C GLY A 202 -25.63 5.49 -13.05
N LYS A 203 -26.94 5.56 -12.76
CA LYS A 203 -27.66 4.49 -12.04
C LYS A 203 -27.61 3.14 -12.75
N ALA A 204 -27.61 3.11 -14.07
CA ALA A 204 -27.56 1.85 -14.84
C ALA A 204 -26.23 1.09 -14.64
N ALA A 205 -25.16 1.75 -14.17
CA ALA A 205 -23.90 1.10 -13.85
C ALA A 205 -23.84 0.51 -12.42
N GLU A 206 -24.83 0.72 -11.57
CA GLU A 206 -24.82 0.23 -10.18
C GLU A 206 -24.60 -1.29 -10.04
N PRO A 207 -25.24 -2.16 -10.82
CA PRO A 207 -24.97 -3.59 -10.73
C PRO A 207 -23.51 -3.95 -11.00
N PHE A 208 -22.90 -3.31 -12.01
CA PHE A 208 -21.48 -3.48 -12.32
C PHE A 208 -20.58 -2.98 -11.21
N LEU A 209 -20.86 -1.81 -10.64
CA LEU A 209 -20.06 -1.23 -9.55
C LEU A 209 -20.15 -2.07 -8.26
N ASN A 210 -21.32 -2.62 -7.96
CA ASN A 210 -21.53 -3.53 -6.82
C ASN A 210 -20.78 -4.85 -7.02
N LEU A 211 -20.83 -5.42 -8.23
CA LEU A 211 -20.03 -6.60 -8.58
C LEU A 211 -18.55 -6.32 -8.43
N ASN A 212 -18.07 -5.18 -8.94
CA ASN A 212 -16.67 -4.77 -8.84
C ASN A 212 -16.22 -4.58 -7.39
N ALA A 213 -17.06 -3.98 -6.54
CA ALA A 213 -16.78 -3.82 -5.11
C ALA A 213 -16.69 -5.17 -4.39
N SER A 214 -17.60 -6.10 -4.71
CA SER A 214 -17.57 -7.47 -4.19
C SER A 214 -16.32 -8.23 -4.67
N ALA A 215 -15.99 -8.12 -5.96
CA ALA A 215 -14.77 -8.71 -6.51
C ALA A 215 -13.51 -8.16 -5.82
N LEU A 216 -13.44 -6.84 -5.60
CA LEU A 216 -12.33 -6.21 -4.86
C LEU A 216 -12.19 -6.81 -3.45
N ALA A 217 -13.29 -6.96 -2.70
CA ALA A 217 -13.28 -7.53 -1.37
C ALA A 217 -12.76 -8.98 -1.36
N VAL A 218 -13.19 -9.80 -2.33
CA VAL A 218 -12.72 -11.19 -2.49
C VAL A 218 -11.23 -11.22 -2.83
N ILE A 219 -10.77 -10.41 -3.78
CA ILE A 219 -9.36 -10.35 -4.19
C ILE A 219 -8.48 -9.89 -3.03
N GLN A 220 -8.90 -8.88 -2.25
CA GLN A 220 -8.21 -8.43 -1.05
C GLN A 220 -8.10 -9.55 0.00
N LYS A 221 -9.13 -10.38 0.13
CA LYS A 221 -9.09 -11.54 1.05
C LYS A 221 -8.10 -12.59 0.60
N VAL A 222 -8.06 -12.92 -0.70
CA VAL A 222 -7.08 -13.84 -1.28
C VAL A 222 -5.66 -13.30 -1.08
N LEU A 223 -5.45 -12.04 -1.36
CA LEU A 223 -4.16 -11.38 -1.16
C LEU A 223 -3.74 -11.38 0.30
N TRP A 224 -4.67 -11.21 1.23
CA TRP A 224 -4.40 -11.33 2.66
C TRP A 224 -3.91 -12.75 3.03
N TRP A 225 -4.47 -13.82 2.46
CA TRP A 225 -3.97 -15.18 2.65
C TRP A 225 -2.54 -15.33 2.13
N ILE A 226 -2.26 -14.78 0.94
CA ILE A 226 -0.89 -14.79 0.37
C ILE A 226 0.08 -14.04 1.29
N ILE A 227 -0.33 -12.91 1.86
CA ILE A 227 0.48 -12.16 2.81
C ILE A 227 0.73 -12.97 4.10
N ARG A 228 -0.22 -13.76 4.55
CA ARG A 228 -0.03 -14.60 5.77
C ARG A 228 1.08 -15.63 5.63
N ILE A 229 1.41 -16.07 4.43
CA ILE A 229 2.56 -16.96 4.18
C ILE A 229 3.87 -16.21 3.91
N ALA A 230 3.88 -14.88 4.03
CA ALA A 230 5.08 -14.06 3.87
C ALA A 230 6.28 -14.47 4.73
N PRO A 231 6.15 -14.99 5.97
CA PRO A 231 7.30 -15.49 6.70
C PRO A 231 8.05 -16.58 5.92
N LEU A 232 7.33 -17.55 5.35
CA LEU A 232 7.95 -18.59 4.52
C LEU A 232 8.57 -17.99 3.25
N GLY A 233 7.86 -17.10 2.57
CA GLY A 233 8.38 -16.35 1.43
C GLY A 233 9.66 -15.59 1.75
N THR A 234 9.71 -14.93 2.91
CA THR A 234 10.89 -14.19 3.39
C THR A 234 12.10 -15.09 3.59
N VAL A 235 11.91 -16.26 4.20
CA VAL A 235 13.00 -17.26 4.33
C VAL A 235 13.58 -17.62 2.96
N GLY A 236 12.70 -17.94 1.98
CA GLY A 236 13.13 -18.29 0.63
C GLY A 236 13.83 -17.14 -0.09
N LEU A 237 13.27 -15.93 -0.04
CA LEU A 237 13.78 -14.77 -0.76
C LEU A 237 15.12 -14.29 -0.21
N ILE A 238 15.22 -14.08 1.10
CA ILE A 238 16.48 -13.66 1.75
C ILE A 238 17.50 -14.77 1.67
N GLY A 239 17.09 -16.03 1.94
CA GLY A 239 17.99 -17.16 1.87
C GLY A 239 18.61 -17.34 0.49
N ASN A 240 17.79 -17.25 -0.57
CA ASN A 240 18.30 -17.31 -1.95
C ASN A 240 19.20 -16.11 -2.29
N ALA A 241 18.81 -14.89 -1.91
CA ALA A 241 19.61 -13.70 -2.18
C ALA A 241 20.98 -13.77 -1.51
N VAL A 242 21.05 -14.21 -0.26
CA VAL A 242 22.30 -14.38 0.49
C VAL A 242 23.13 -15.55 -0.05
N ALA A 243 22.49 -16.66 -0.45
CA ALA A 243 23.17 -17.79 -1.07
C ALA A 243 23.87 -17.41 -2.38
N VAL A 244 23.21 -16.56 -3.19
CA VAL A 244 23.73 -16.10 -4.49
C VAL A 244 24.75 -14.97 -4.33
N TYR A 245 24.39 -13.90 -3.60
CA TYR A 245 25.14 -12.65 -3.57
C TYR A 245 25.97 -12.44 -2.29
N GLY A 246 25.66 -13.15 -1.19
CA GLY A 246 26.41 -13.09 0.06
C GLY A 246 26.17 -11.85 0.89
N TRP A 247 27.20 -11.40 1.64
CA TRP A 247 27.13 -10.29 2.57
C TRP A 247 26.83 -8.94 1.91
N ASP A 248 27.22 -8.73 0.65
CA ASP A 248 27.00 -7.48 -0.09
C ASP A 248 25.50 -7.19 -0.27
N THR A 249 24.68 -8.24 -0.39
CA THR A 249 23.21 -8.10 -0.41
C THR A 249 22.68 -7.48 0.89
N ILE A 250 23.20 -7.92 2.02
CA ILE A 250 22.75 -7.42 3.34
C ILE A 250 23.13 -5.96 3.50
N GLY A 251 24.35 -5.60 3.11
CA GLY A 251 24.82 -4.22 3.11
C GLY A 251 23.95 -3.30 2.22
N SER A 252 23.62 -3.77 1.03
CA SER A 252 22.78 -3.04 0.07
C SER A 252 21.34 -2.87 0.58
N LEU A 253 20.74 -3.91 1.16
CA LEU A 253 19.42 -3.82 1.80
C LEU A 253 19.41 -2.88 3.01
N GLY A 254 20.49 -2.84 3.79
CA GLY A 254 20.67 -1.89 4.87
C GLY A 254 20.71 -0.45 4.38
N LYS A 255 21.51 -0.16 3.34
CA LYS A 255 21.55 1.15 2.69
C LYS A 255 20.21 1.55 2.08
N PHE A 256 19.52 0.60 1.45
CA PHE A 256 18.19 0.82 0.90
C PHE A 256 17.18 1.17 2.01
N THR A 257 17.16 0.41 3.11
CA THR A 257 16.31 0.69 4.27
C THR A 257 16.58 2.08 4.82
N PHE A 258 17.85 2.46 4.98
CA PHE A 258 18.25 3.79 5.42
C PHE A 258 17.75 4.87 4.46
N ALA A 259 17.93 4.71 3.14
CA ALA A 259 17.47 5.66 2.14
C ALA A 259 15.95 5.87 2.20
N ILE A 260 15.18 4.78 2.36
CA ILE A 260 13.72 4.85 2.53
C ILE A 260 13.35 5.65 3.77
N TYR A 261 13.92 5.33 4.94
CA TYR A 261 13.57 6.03 6.19
C TYR A 261 14.02 7.50 6.19
N VAL A 262 15.14 7.84 5.55
CA VAL A 262 15.54 9.24 5.33
C VAL A 262 14.49 9.96 4.46
N GLY A 263 14.05 9.35 3.37
CA GLY A 263 13.01 9.92 2.52
C GLY A 263 11.68 10.12 3.26
N LEU A 264 11.24 9.13 4.03
CA LEU A 264 10.05 9.23 4.85
C LEU A 264 10.16 10.33 5.92
N ALA A 265 11.32 10.44 6.56
CA ALA A 265 11.58 11.49 7.54
C ALA A 265 11.57 12.89 6.89
N LEU A 266 12.16 13.06 5.71
CA LEU A 266 12.12 14.31 4.98
C LEU A 266 10.69 14.73 4.61
N VAL A 267 9.86 13.78 4.16
CA VAL A 267 8.46 14.09 3.86
C VAL A 267 7.70 14.44 5.13
N LEU A 268 7.83 13.65 6.19
CA LEU A 268 7.06 13.84 7.42
C LEU A 268 7.51 15.09 8.20
N PHE A 269 8.83 15.33 8.32
CA PHE A 269 9.38 16.36 9.21
C PHE A 269 9.92 17.60 8.49
N ALA A 270 9.97 17.60 7.15
CA ALA A 270 10.30 18.81 6.40
C ALA A 270 9.15 19.22 5.47
N VAL A 271 8.72 18.37 4.53
CA VAL A 271 7.70 18.75 3.53
C VAL A 271 6.36 19.08 4.19
N TYR A 272 5.85 18.21 5.06
CA TYR A 272 4.56 18.45 5.70
C TYR A 272 4.56 19.68 6.61
N PRO A 273 5.58 19.92 7.47
CA PRO A 273 5.70 21.18 8.21
C PRO A 273 5.77 22.44 7.34
N ILE A 274 6.51 22.39 6.23
CA ILE A 274 6.58 23.50 5.27
C ILE A 274 5.19 23.77 4.70
N LEU A 275 4.47 22.73 4.26
CA LEU A 275 3.11 22.87 3.74
C LEU A 275 2.13 23.43 4.78
N VAL A 276 2.19 22.96 6.02
CA VAL A 276 1.38 23.50 7.12
C VAL A 276 1.69 24.98 7.33
N ARG A 277 2.96 25.34 7.41
CA ARG A 277 3.42 26.71 7.69
C ARG A 277 3.08 27.68 6.57
N THR A 278 3.24 27.27 5.32
CA THR A 278 2.91 28.11 4.14
C THR A 278 1.42 28.40 4.00
N HIS A 279 0.57 27.59 4.64
CA HIS A 279 -0.88 27.82 4.71
C HIS A 279 -1.32 28.56 5.98
N GLY A 280 -0.36 29.11 6.75
CA GLY A 280 -0.67 29.90 7.95
C GLY A 280 -1.13 29.06 9.15
N LEU A 281 -0.88 27.74 9.13
CA LEU A 281 -1.27 26.82 10.18
C LEU A 281 -0.10 26.53 11.15
N SER A 282 -0.41 26.19 12.39
CA SER A 282 0.58 25.84 13.39
C SER A 282 1.07 24.41 13.21
N VAL A 283 2.38 24.22 12.98
CA VAL A 283 3.01 22.91 12.86
C VAL A 283 2.84 22.06 14.13
N LYS A 284 2.96 22.71 15.32
CA LYS A 284 2.75 22.04 16.60
C LYS A 284 1.33 21.47 16.73
N GLN A 285 0.33 22.25 16.32
CA GLN A 285 -1.07 21.84 16.38
C GLN A 285 -1.36 20.73 15.39
N TYR A 286 -0.79 20.77 14.18
CA TYR A 286 -0.90 19.69 13.22
C TYR A 286 -0.39 18.37 13.80
N PHE A 287 0.88 18.33 14.25
CA PHE A 287 1.45 17.09 14.77
C PHE A 287 0.76 16.61 16.03
N SER A 288 0.44 17.48 16.98
CA SER A 288 -0.29 17.08 18.18
C SER A 288 -1.66 16.47 17.85
N GLY A 289 -2.32 16.93 16.76
CA GLY A 289 -3.61 16.42 16.31
C GLY A 289 -3.51 15.10 15.56
N VAL A 290 -2.57 14.97 14.65
CA VAL A 290 -2.48 13.78 13.79
C VAL A 290 -1.73 12.62 14.42
N TRP A 291 -0.93 12.88 15.45
CA TRP A 291 0.01 11.90 16.03
C TRP A 291 -0.61 10.59 16.49
N PRO A 292 -1.79 10.55 17.13
CA PRO A 292 -2.44 9.28 17.50
C PRO A 292 -2.70 8.37 16.29
N ALA A 293 -3.14 8.96 15.17
CA ALA A 293 -3.35 8.20 13.94
C ALA A 293 -2.04 7.73 13.32
N VAL A 294 -1.00 8.56 13.34
CA VAL A 294 0.35 8.22 12.85
C VAL A 294 0.95 7.05 13.64
N GLN A 295 0.84 7.06 14.98
CA GLN A 295 1.31 5.96 15.82
C GLN A 295 0.57 4.66 15.51
N LEU A 296 -0.77 4.71 15.42
CA LEU A 296 -1.56 3.52 15.08
C LEU A 296 -1.20 3.01 13.69
N ALA A 297 -0.99 3.90 12.72
CA ALA A 297 -0.60 3.55 11.36
C ALA A 297 0.77 2.86 11.32
N PHE A 298 1.74 3.37 12.08
CA PHE A 298 3.08 2.78 12.20
C PHE A 298 3.01 1.33 12.72
N VAL A 299 2.22 1.08 13.75
CA VAL A 299 2.11 -0.25 14.36
C VAL A 299 1.23 -1.19 13.53
N SER A 300 0.10 -0.71 13.02
CA SER A 300 -0.87 -1.53 12.27
C SER A 300 -0.43 -1.82 10.84
N ARG A 301 0.40 -0.98 10.25
CA ARG A 301 0.81 -1.05 8.84
C ARG A 301 -0.37 -1.06 7.88
N SER A 302 -1.46 -0.38 8.24
CA SER A 302 -2.70 -0.36 7.45
C SER A 302 -3.33 1.02 7.46
N SER A 303 -3.28 1.71 6.34
CA SER A 303 -3.98 3.00 6.18
C SER A 303 -5.50 2.84 6.30
N VAL A 304 -6.05 1.74 5.76
CA VAL A 304 -7.49 1.44 5.86
C VAL A 304 -7.86 1.03 7.29
N GLY A 305 -7.02 0.23 7.96
CA GLY A 305 -7.24 -0.15 9.36
C GLY A 305 -7.19 1.05 10.32
N THR A 306 -6.44 2.09 9.96
CA THR A 306 -6.32 3.32 10.75
C THR A 306 -7.39 4.36 10.36
N LEU A 307 -8.13 4.14 9.26
CA LEU A 307 -9.06 5.10 8.69
C LEU A 307 -10.06 5.71 9.69
N PRO A 308 -10.72 4.95 10.58
CA PRO A 308 -11.66 5.54 11.53
C PRO A 308 -10.99 6.56 12.45
N LEU A 309 -9.77 6.26 12.92
CA LEU A 309 -9.01 7.19 13.77
C LEU A 309 -8.47 8.37 12.96
N THR A 310 -8.00 8.15 11.74
CA THR A 310 -7.52 9.21 10.85
C THR A 310 -8.63 10.20 10.56
N GLN A 311 -9.82 9.73 10.24
CA GLN A 311 -10.98 10.58 10.02
C GLN A 311 -11.33 11.38 11.27
N ARG A 312 -11.40 10.71 12.42
CA ARG A 312 -11.74 11.35 13.70
C ARG A 312 -10.74 12.44 14.10
N VAL A 313 -9.43 12.22 13.97
CA VAL A 313 -8.43 13.28 14.26
C VAL A 313 -8.51 14.42 13.25
N THR A 314 -8.84 14.13 12.00
CA THR A 314 -9.00 15.14 10.95
C THR A 314 -10.20 16.06 11.25
N GLU A 315 -11.30 15.48 11.70
CA GLU A 315 -12.51 16.22 12.10
C GLU A 315 -12.30 16.98 13.42
N ARG A 316 -11.97 16.25 14.48
CA ARG A 316 -12.05 16.75 15.87
C ARG A 316 -10.76 17.36 16.40
N SER A 317 -9.63 17.10 15.77
CA SER A 317 -8.36 17.70 16.16
C SER A 317 -7.84 18.71 15.16
N LEU A 318 -8.06 18.48 13.86
CA LEU A 318 -7.57 19.38 12.82
C LEU A 318 -8.64 20.33 12.28
N GLY A 319 -9.87 20.28 12.81
CA GLY A 319 -10.92 21.24 12.49
C GLY A 319 -11.49 21.15 11.07
N VAL A 320 -11.34 20.01 10.40
CA VAL A 320 -11.91 19.80 9.06
C VAL A 320 -13.39 19.45 9.21
N PRO A 321 -14.32 20.14 8.50
CA PRO A 321 -15.75 19.83 8.59
C PRO A 321 -16.05 18.37 8.31
N ARG A 322 -16.90 17.75 9.12
CA ARG A 322 -17.24 16.31 9.05
C ARG A 322 -17.65 15.85 7.65
N GLY A 323 -18.54 16.62 6.98
CA GLY A 323 -18.99 16.27 5.63
C GLY A 323 -17.86 16.20 4.61
N TYR A 324 -16.83 17.03 4.73
CA TYR A 324 -15.67 17.00 3.87
C TYR A 324 -14.66 15.93 4.32
N ALA A 325 -14.39 15.79 5.60
CA ALA A 325 -13.47 14.77 6.14
C ALA A 325 -13.93 13.35 5.81
N SER A 326 -15.24 13.05 5.95
CA SER A 326 -15.83 11.76 5.63
C SER A 326 -15.72 11.36 4.14
N PHE A 327 -15.45 12.30 3.28
CA PHE A 327 -15.11 12.07 1.87
C PHE A 327 -13.60 12.03 1.64
N ALA A 328 -12.87 13.08 2.06
CA ALA A 328 -11.48 13.28 1.67
C ALA A 328 -10.52 12.28 2.34
N VAL A 329 -10.78 11.88 3.59
CA VAL A 329 -9.90 10.95 4.32
C VAL A 329 -10.01 9.52 3.77
N PRO A 330 -11.21 8.92 3.54
CA PRO A 330 -11.33 7.63 2.87
C PRO A 330 -10.75 7.63 1.46
N LEU A 331 -10.99 8.69 0.68
CA LEU A 331 -10.36 8.85 -0.64
C LEU A 331 -8.84 8.84 -0.50
N GLY A 332 -8.28 9.60 0.45
CA GLY A 332 -6.85 9.63 0.73
C GLY A 332 -6.30 8.27 1.16
N ALA A 333 -7.03 7.50 1.98
CA ALA A 333 -6.62 6.18 2.43
C ALA A 333 -6.49 5.16 1.28
N THR A 334 -7.15 5.41 0.16
CA THR A 334 -7.10 4.55 -1.03
C THR A 334 -6.21 5.09 -2.15
N THR A 335 -6.04 6.41 -2.27
CA THR A 335 -5.38 7.02 -3.44
C THR A 335 -4.14 7.85 -3.11
N LYS A 336 -3.95 8.26 -1.85
CA LYS A 336 -2.82 9.10 -1.43
C LYS A 336 -1.86 8.34 -0.53
N MET A 337 -0.74 7.94 -1.08
CA MET A 337 0.26 7.13 -0.38
C MET A 337 1.68 7.62 -0.67
N ASP A 338 2.08 8.75 -0.09
CA ASP A 338 3.40 9.35 -0.32
C ASP A 338 4.55 8.42 0.09
N GLY A 339 4.35 7.59 1.13
CA GLY A 339 5.32 6.58 1.53
C GLY A 339 5.31 5.35 0.63
N CYS A 340 4.15 4.74 0.40
CA CYS A 340 4.03 3.46 -0.32
C CYS A 340 4.04 3.60 -1.84
N ALA A 341 3.51 4.69 -2.38
CA ALA A 341 3.34 4.87 -3.83
C ALA A 341 4.26 5.93 -4.44
N ALA A 342 4.97 6.71 -3.63
CA ALA A 342 5.88 7.73 -4.13
C ALA A 342 7.34 7.44 -3.76
N ILE A 343 7.73 7.55 -2.48
CA ILE A 343 9.12 7.34 -2.05
C ILE A 343 9.58 5.91 -2.32
N TYR A 344 8.79 4.93 -1.90
CA TYR A 344 9.19 3.53 -1.98
C TYR A 344 9.44 3.06 -3.42
N PRO A 345 8.51 3.20 -4.37
CA PRO A 345 8.76 2.74 -5.73
C PRO A 345 9.87 3.51 -6.44
N ALA A 346 10.07 4.80 -6.12
CA ALA A 346 11.13 5.60 -6.70
C ALA A 346 12.53 5.09 -6.29
N ILE A 347 12.76 4.95 -4.98
CA ILE A 347 14.04 4.43 -4.48
C ILE A 347 14.22 2.96 -4.88
N SER A 348 13.13 2.17 -4.89
CA SER A 348 13.17 0.76 -5.28
C SER A 348 13.57 0.55 -6.73
N ALA A 349 13.03 1.32 -7.66
CA ALA A 349 13.37 1.23 -9.06
C ALA A 349 14.86 1.55 -9.29
N ILE A 350 15.36 2.61 -8.65
CA ILE A 350 16.77 3.00 -8.74
C ILE A 350 17.66 1.94 -8.07
N PHE A 351 17.26 1.42 -6.90
CA PHE A 351 17.96 0.33 -6.24
C PHE A 351 18.08 -0.91 -7.13
N VAL A 352 16.96 -1.34 -7.72
CA VAL A 352 16.94 -2.53 -8.58
C VAL A 352 17.80 -2.31 -9.83
N ALA A 353 17.70 -1.13 -10.45
CA ALA A 353 18.54 -0.79 -11.59
C ALA A 353 20.03 -0.85 -11.24
N GLN A 354 20.44 -0.20 -10.15
CA GLN A 354 21.83 -0.22 -9.67
C GLN A 354 22.28 -1.63 -9.27
N PHE A 355 21.41 -2.39 -8.58
CA PHE A 355 21.71 -3.75 -8.13
C PHE A 355 21.99 -4.70 -9.30
N PHE A 356 21.30 -4.55 -10.40
CA PHE A 356 21.48 -5.34 -11.63
C PHE A 356 22.38 -4.68 -12.68
N GLY A 357 23.09 -3.59 -12.34
CA GLY A 357 24.00 -2.89 -13.26
C GLY A 357 23.32 -2.17 -14.42
N ILE A 358 22.02 -1.88 -14.31
CA ILE A 358 21.22 -1.20 -15.34
C ILE A 358 21.32 0.31 -15.13
N GLN A 359 21.71 1.06 -16.14
CA GLN A 359 21.71 2.53 -16.09
C GLN A 359 20.35 3.07 -16.52
N LEU A 360 19.76 3.93 -15.69
CA LEU A 360 18.52 4.62 -16.00
C LEU A 360 18.82 5.93 -16.74
N ASP A 361 18.09 6.19 -17.80
CA ASP A 361 18.11 7.46 -18.52
C ASP A 361 17.11 8.48 -17.94
N PHE A 362 17.15 9.73 -18.41
CA PHE A 362 16.26 10.78 -17.92
C PHE A 362 14.78 10.46 -18.16
N SER A 363 14.45 9.81 -19.26
CA SER A 363 13.06 9.43 -19.56
C SER A 363 12.51 8.40 -18.58
N GLN A 364 13.37 7.49 -18.11
CA GLN A 364 13.01 6.49 -17.11
C GLN A 364 12.77 7.13 -15.72
N TYR A 365 13.54 8.16 -15.34
CA TYR A 365 13.26 8.93 -14.12
C TYR A 365 11.92 9.67 -14.22
N LEU A 366 11.61 10.26 -15.37
CA LEU A 366 10.31 10.89 -15.59
C LEU A 366 9.17 9.88 -15.52
N LEU A 367 9.42 8.68 -16.04
CA LEU A 367 8.46 7.56 -15.99
C LEU A 367 8.22 7.06 -14.56
N ILE A 368 9.27 6.99 -13.73
CA ILE A 368 9.12 6.70 -12.29
C ILE A 368 8.18 7.73 -11.66
N ALA A 369 8.40 9.02 -11.91
CA ALA A 369 7.57 10.08 -11.34
C ALA A 369 6.10 9.96 -11.81
N LEU A 370 5.87 9.76 -13.09
CA LEU A 370 4.53 9.63 -13.66
C LEU A 370 3.79 8.40 -13.11
N VAL A 371 4.44 7.23 -13.13
CA VAL A 371 3.85 5.98 -12.64
C VAL A 371 3.57 6.06 -11.15
N SER A 372 4.44 6.69 -10.38
CA SER A 372 4.22 6.83 -8.93
C SER A 372 3.03 7.72 -8.61
N VAL A 373 2.88 8.86 -9.29
CA VAL A 373 1.76 9.78 -9.06
C VAL A 373 0.43 9.17 -9.53
N LEU A 374 0.39 8.63 -10.74
CA LEU A 374 -0.85 8.06 -11.29
C LEU A 374 -1.18 6.70 -10.67
N GLY A 375 -0.17 5.87 -10.44
CA GLY A 375 -0.31 4.52 -9.89
C GLY A 375 -0.75 4.52 -8.42
N SER A 376 -0.56 5.62 -7.69
CA SER A 376 -1.03 5.75 -6.31
C SER A 376 -2.54 5.46 -6.19
N ALA A 377 -3.33 5.85 -7.18
CA ALA A 377 -4.75 5.53 -7.24
C ALA A 377 -5.06 4.03 -7.38
N ALA A 378 -4.09 3.24 -7.87
CA ALA A 378 -4.23 1.78 -8.06
C ALA A 378 -3.99 0.96 -6.80
N THR A 379 -3.58 1.56 -5.69
CA THR A 379 -3.17 0.82 -4.49
C THR A 379 -4.34 0.34 -3.62
N ALA A 380 -5.51 0.95 -3.74
CA ALA A 380 -6.74 0.64 -2.99
C ALA A 380 -6.58 0.57 -1.46
N GLY A 381 -5.57 1.25 -0.90
CA GLY A 381 -5.38 1.32 0.55
C GLY A 381 -4.80 0.07 1.22
N THR A 382 -4.63 -1.01 0.48
CA THR A 382 -4.07 -2.28 0.98
C THR A 382 -2.95 -2.74 0.08
N THR A 383 -1.84 -3.25 0.66
CA THR A 383 -0.71 -3.81 -0.10
C THR A 383 -0.11 -2.90 -1.19
N GLY A 384 -0.31 -1.59 -1.03
CA GLY A 384 0.11 -0.59 -2.02
C GLY A 384 1.57 -0.71 -2.46
N ALA A 385 2.44 -1.13 -1.55
CA ALA A 385 3.85 -1.33 -1.84
C ALA A 385 4.12 -2.40 -2.91
N VAL A 386 3.50 -3.58 -2.77
CA VAL A 386 3.68 -4.68 -3.74
C VAL A 386 3.18 -4.28 -5.12
N VAL A 387 1.99 -3.69 -5.16
CA VAL A 387 1.36 -3.22 -6.40
C VAL A 387 2.23 -2.15 -7.06
N MET A 388 2.66 -1.15 -6.30
CA MET A 388 3.47 -0.04 -6.84
C MET A 388 4.86 -0.50 -7.26
N LEU A 389 5.50 -1.38 -6.50
CA LEU A 389 6.79 -1.94 -6.85
C LEU A 389 6.70 -2.72 -8.17
N THR A 390 5.75 -3.64 -8.28
CA THR A 390 5.54 -4.44 -9.50
C THR A 390 5.17 -3.56 -10.69
N LEU A 391 4.26 -2.59 -10.50
CA LEU A 391 3.87 -1.64 -11.54
C LEU A 391 5.09 -0.84 -12.03
N THR A 392 5.86 -0.27 -11.13
CA THR A 392 7.01 0.58 -11.49
C THR A 392 8.10 -0.22 -12.19
N LEU A 393 8.51 -1.37 -11.62
CA LEU A 393 9.55 -2.20 -12.24
C LEU A 393 9.12 -2.75 -13.60
N SER A 394 7.86 -3.23 -13.71
CA SER A 394 7.33 -3.72 -15.01
C SER A 394 7.27 -2.62 -16.07
N THR A 395 6.88 -1.41 -15.68
CA THR A 395 6.80 -0.28 -16.63
C THR A 395 8.16 0.14 -17.11
N LEU A 396 9.18 0.07 -16.25
CA LEU A 396 10.57 0.36 -16.62
C LEU A 396 11.27 -0.81 -17.30
N GLY A 397 10.65 -1.99 -17.36
CA GLY A 397 11.28 -3.22 -17.86
C GLY A 397 12.38 -3.75 -16.94
N LEU A 398 12.42 -3.35 -15.68
CA LEU A 398 13.42 -3.80 -14.72
C LEU A 398 13.14 -5.24 -14.22
N PRO A 399 14.21 -5.99 -13.81
CA PRO A 399 14.05 -7.35 -13.35
C PRO A 399 13.09 -7.49 -12.16
N LEU A 400 12.02 -8.27 -12.32
CA LEU A 400 11.04 -8.52 -11.25
C LEU A 400 11.62 -9.38 -10.10
N ALA A 401 12.78 -9.99 -10.28
CA ALA A 401 13.54 -10.61 -9.18
C ALA A 401 13.86 -9.60 -8.06
N GLY A 402 14.00 -8.30 -8.40
CA GLY A 402 14.12 -7.22 -7.42
C GLY A 402 12.90 -7.10 -6.49
N VAL A 403 11.69 -7.44 -6.96
CA VAL A 403 10.47 -7.47 -6.10
C VAL A 403 10.68 -8.41 -4.93
N GLY A 404 11.14 -9.64 -5.22
CA GLY A 404 11.38 -10.64 -4.21
C GLY A 404 12.38 -10.20 -3.14
N LEU A 405 13.47 -9.57 -3.59
CA LEU A 405 14.51 -9.08 -2.69
C LEU A 405 13.98 -8.01 -1.73
N LEU A 406 13.22 -7.04 -2.23
CA LEU A 406 12.70 -5.92 -1.45
C LEU A 406 11.52 -6.31 -0.54
N LEU A 407 10.68 -7.28 -0.98
CA LEU A 407 9.57 -7.76 -0.16
C LEU A 407 10.01 -8.47 1.11
N ALA A 408 11.22 -9.00 1.15
CA ALA A 408 11.74 -9.67 2.34
C ALA A 408 11.91 -8.71 3.54
N ILE A 409 12.22 -7.43 3.29
CA ILE A 409 12.35 -6.39 4.31
C ILE A 409 11.13 -5.46 4.38
N ASP A 410 10.16 -5.69 3.50
CA ASP A 410 8.97 -4.85 3.35
C ASP A 410 8.21 -4.60 4.66
N PRO A 411 7.99 -5.58 5.54
CA PRO A 411 7.27 -5.37 6.80
C PRO A 411 7.89 -4.32 7.73
N ILE A 412 9.20 -4.13 7.67
CA ILE A 412 9.92 -3.10 8.44
C ILE A 412 9.69 -1.72 7.79
N LEU A 413 9.78 -1.67 6.47
CA LEU A 413 9.61 -0.44 5.70
C LEU A 413 8.16 0.06 5.74
N ASP A 414 7.21 -0.87 5.74
CA ASP A 414 5.78 -0.58 5.71
C ASP A 414 5.29 0.18 6.94
N MET A 415 5.92 -0.01 8.09
CA MET A 415 5.62 0.76 9.32
C MET A 415 5.80 2.27 9.06
N GLY A 416 6.97 2.68 8.60
CA GLY A 416 7.28 4.08 8.32
C GLY A 416 6.47 4.65 7.15
N ARG A 417 6.32 3.88 6.08
CA ARG A 417 5.54 4.28 4.90
C ARG A 417 4.08 4.54 5.24
N THR A 418 3.45 3.65 6.02
CA THR A 418 2.06 3.81 6.42
C THR A 418 1.86 5.00 7.35
N ALA A 419 2.79 5.26 8.26
CA ALA A 419 2.78 6.44 9.11
C ALA A 419 2.77 7.75 8.29
N VAL A 420 3.64 7.85 7.27
CA VAL A 420 3.69 9.00 6.35
C VAL A 420 2.41 9.11 5.52
N ASN A 421 1.88 7.98 5.01
CA ASN A 421 0.63 7.97 4.27
C ASN A 421 -0.50 8.59 5.10
N VAL A 422 -0.70 8.12 6.33
CA VAL A 422 -1.77 8.56 7.22
C VAL A 422 -1.60 10.03 7.62
N ALA A 423 -0.38 10.45 7.93
CA ALA A 423 -0.12 11.88 8.18
C ALA A 423 -0.56 12.74 6.97
N GLY A 424 -0.16 12.36 5.76
CA GLY A 424 -0.54 13.07 4.55
C GLY A 424 -2.04 13.01 4.22
N GLN A 425 -2.73 11.92 4.57
CA GLN A 425 -4.17 11.76 4.39
C GLN A 425 -4.97 12.71 5.28
N ALA A 426 -4.45 13.08 6.44
CA ALA A 426 -5.04 14.12 7.29
C ALA A 426 -4.58 15.53 6.88
N LEU A 427 -3.33 15.69 6.41
CA LEU A 427 -2.75 16.98 6.01
C LEU A 427 -3.52 17.63 4.86
N VAL A 428 -3.74 16.89 3.78
CA VAL A 428 -4.33 17.47 2.56
C VAL A 428 -5.75 17.99 2.78
N PRO A 429 -6.67 17.26 3.43
CA PRO A 429 -7.97 17.81 3.78
C PRO A 429 -7.88 19.08 4.64
N THR A 430 -6.92 19.13 5.57
CA THR A 430 -6.70 20.31 6.41
C THR A 430 -6.25 21.52 5.59
N ILE A 431 -5.29 21.34 4.67
CA ILE A 431 -4.83 22.41 3.76
C ILE A 431 -5.96 22.88 2.85
N VAL A 432 -6.70 21.96 2.25
CA VAL A 432 -7.80 22.29 1.35
C VAL A 432 -8.93 23.00 2.09
N ALA A 433 -9.29 22.54 3.29
CA ALA A 433 -10.28 23.19 4.13
C ALA A 433 -9.86 24.63 4.48
N LYS A 434 -8.59 24.84 4.85
CA LYS A 434 -8.03 26.17 5.10
C LYS A 434 -8.13 27.07 3.86
N ARG A 435 -7.73 26.57 2.70
CA ARG A 435 -7.76 27.31 1.43
C ARG A 435 -9.17 27.67 0.96
N GLN A 436 -10.15 26.86 1.31
CA GLN A 436 -11.56 27.10 0.98
C GLN A 436 -12.31 27.90 2.07
N GLY A 437 -11.64 28.28 3.16
CA GLY A 437 -12.24 29.05 4.25
C GLY A 437 -13.28 28.28 5.07
N ILE A 438 -13.23 26.94 5.05
CA ILE A 438 -14.17 26.08 5.78
C ILE A 438 -13.52 25.38 6.99
N LEU A 439 -12.23 25.64 7.24
CA LEU A 439 -11.53 25.07 8.39
C LEU A 439 -11.99 25.74 9.69
N ASP A 440 -12.33 24.96 10.70
CA ASP A 440 -12.53 25.45 12.06
C ASP A 440 -11.16 25.73 12.72
N GLU A 441 -10.72 27.00 12.62
CA GLU A 441 -9.41 27.40 13.15
C GLU A 441 -9.41 27.49 14.66
N GLN A 442 -10.55 27.67 15.32
CA GLN A 442 -10.64 27.67 16.78
C GLN A 442 -10.37 26.26 17.30
N LEU A 443 -11.03 25.27 16.71
CA LEU A 443 -10.79 23.85 17.03
C LEU A 443 -9.36 23.41 16.66
N TYR A 444 -8.83 23.86 15.50
CA TYR A 444 -7.45 23.55 15.10
C TYR A 444 -6.43 24.06 16.14
N ASN A 445 -6.61 25.25 16.68
CA ASN A 445 -5.70 25.89 17.60
C ASN A 445 -6.02 25.61 19.08
N ALA A 446 -7.09 24.88 19.38
CA ALA A 446 -7.48 24.57 20.74
C ALA A 446 -6.36 23.82 21.51
N PRO A 447 -6.14 24.13 22.79
CA PRO A 447 -5.16 23.41 23.62
C PRO A 447 -5.61 21.97 23.82
N ARG A 448 -4.68 21.03 23.57
CA ARG A 448 -4.93 19.58 23.75
C ARG A 448 -4.35 19.10 25.06
N ASN A 449 -5.15 19.14 26.12
CA ASN A 449 -4.76 18.83 27.50
C ASN A 449 -4.61 17.31 27.75
N GLY A 450 -3.86 16.59 26.88
CA GLY A 450 -3.60 15.16 27.05
C GLY A 450 -4.72 14.23 26.55
N THR A 451 -5.89 14.75 26.21
CA THR A 451 -6.96 14.01 25.54
C THR A 451 -6.89 14.26 24.05
N PRO A 452 -6.78 13.23 23.20
CA PRO A 452 -6.69 13.39 21.76
C PRO A 452 -7.99 13.92 21.11
N PHE A 453 -9.11 13.98 21.88
CA PHE A 453 -10.42 14.38 21.39
C PHE A 453 -11.14 15.26 22.41
N VAL A 454 -11.86 16.27 21.95
CA VAL A 454 -12.91 16.92 22.72
C VAL A 454 -14.02 15.90 22.97
N ASP A 455 -14.50 15.87 24.20
CA ASP A 455 -15.33 14.83 24.81
C ASP A 455 -16.49 14.31 23.92
N ASP A 456 -16.65 12.99 23.84
CA ASP A 456 -17.78 12.35 23.16
C ASP A 456 -19.12 12.60 23.89
N SER A 457 -19.09 13.19 25.09
CA SER A 457 -20.28 13.53 25.89
C SER A 457 -21.16 14.61 25.27
N VAL A 458 -20.63 15.46 24.38
CA VAL A 458 -21.39 16.52 23.73
C VAL A 458 -22.30 15.97 22.62
N ASP A 459 -21.85 14.94 21.89
CA ASP A 459 -22.66 14.34 20.81
C ASP A 459 -23.82 13.48 21.33
N SER A 460 -23.74 12.94 22.55
CA SER A 460 -24.83 12.18 23.15
C SER A 460 -25.96 13.07 23.64
N THR A 461 -25.66 14.34 23.99
CA THR A 461 -26.66 15.32 24.39
C THR A 461 -27.41 15.92 23.20
N GLU A 462 -26.70 16.24 22.08
CA GLU A 462 -27.35 16.72 20.87
C GLU A 462 -28.19 15.65 20.14
N ALA A 463 -27.79 14.38 20.23
CA ALA A 463 -28.58 13.27 19.69
C ALA A 463 -29.82 12.97 20.55
N ALA A 464 -29.78 13.24 21.86
CA ALA A 464 -30.93 13.10 22.76
C ALA A 464 -31.94 14.26 22.65
N ASP A 465 -31.45 15.50 22.39
CA ASP A 465 -32.32 16.68 22.19
C ASP A 465 -32.97 16.72 20.79
N ASN A 466 -32.44 15.99 19.80
CA ASN A 466 -33.01 15.89 18.44
C ASN A 466 -33.80 14.58 18.21
N ALA A 467 -33.99 13.74 19.21
CA ALA A 467 -34.93 12.63 19.12
C ALA A 467 -36.37 13.19 19.11
N PRO A 468 -37.20 12.86 18.09
CA PRO A 468 -38.59 13.28 18.12
C PRO A 468 -39.25 12.73 19.41
N SER A 469 -39.79 13.60 20.22
CA SER A 469 -40.60 13.21 21.36
C SER A 469 -41.84 12.47 20.86
N ASP A 470 -41.79 11.16 20.90
CA ASP A 470 -42.95 10.30 20.63
C ASP A 470 -43.93 10.51 21.79
N GLY A 471 -44.86 11.41 21.58
CA GLY A 471 -45.91 11.72 22.47
C GLY A 471 -46.96 10.61 22.43
N THR A 472 -46.72 9.53 23.15
CA THR A 472 -47.74 8.56 23.54
C THR A 472 -48.06 8.74 24.99
N SER A 473 -49.06 9.60 25.26
CA SER A 473 -49.81 9.60 26.50
C SER A 473 -50.56 8.29 26.63
N THR A 474 -50.19 7.50 27.60
CA THR A 474 -50.97 6.36 28.09
C THR A 474 -52.23 6.91 28.78
N ASP A 475 -53.36 6.82 28.09
CA ASP A 475 -54.66 6.93 28.74
C ASP A 475 -55.24 5.52 28.93
N THR A 476 -55.33 5.13 30.18
CA THR A 476 -55.97 3.94 30.72
C THR A 476 -57.45 4.18 30.86
N THR A 477 -58.28 3.62 29.98
CA THR A 477 -59.66 3.26 30.35
C THR A 477 -60.16 2.05 29.59
N SER A 478 -60.58 1.14 30.37
CA SER A 478 -61.24 -0.16 30.23
C SER A 478 -62.46 -0.23 29.33
N ARG A 479 -62.71 -1.48 28.85
CA ARG A 479 -64.00 -2.10 28.38
C ARG A 479 -64.28 -1.99 26.90
N GLU A 480 -64.67 -3.01 26.22
CA GLU A 480 -65.51 -4.15 26.35
C GLU A 480 -65.43 -5.03 25.07
N LEU A 481 -65.65 -6.30 25.27
CA LEU A 481 -65.95 -7.33 24.26
C LEU A 481 -67.02 -6.87 23.26
N VAL A 482 -66.98 -7.33 22.00
CA VAL A 482 -68.04 -8.13 21.36
C VAL A 482 -67.61 -8.58 19.97
N ASP A 483 -67.80 -9.82 19.73
CA ASP A 483 -67.89 -10.72 18.59
C ASP A 483 -68.13 -10.19 17.17
N ALA A 484 -67.62 -11.05 16.25
CA ALA A 484 -68.29 -11.65 15.11
C ALA A 484 -67.93 -11.13 13.67
N LYS A 485 -67.34 -12.07 12.96
CA LYS A 485 -67.64 -12.47 11.57
C LYS A 485 -67.87 -11.38 10.48
N ALA A 486 -66.93 -11.36 9.53
CA ALA A 486 -67.13 -11.77 8.16
C ALA A 486 -65.78 -11.76 7.42
#